data_dc27350dec5548bbe2d7c4a7d136dfc9
#
_entry.id   dc27350dec5548bbe2d7c4a7d136dfc9
#
_cell.length_a   1.000
_cell.length_b   1.000
_cell.length_c   1.000
_cell.angle_alpha   90.00
_cell.angle_beta   90.00
_cell.angle_gamma   90.00
#
_symmetry.space_group_name_H-M   'P 1'
#
loop_
_entity.id
_entity.type
_entity.pdbx_description
1 polymer ?
#
loop_
_entity_poly.entity_id
_entity_poly.type
_entity_poly.pdbx_seq_one_letter_code
_entity_poly.pdbx_strand_id
1 'polypeptide(L)'
;RKWGHPDGVAILLNTKYTKKVYFALRVCAQGGKETLSAEKACIWPVAEEREIKMLQLEHLAWQLPGGESILKGVDMHVPKGKLVVVTGPNGGGKTSLAKLVAGLETPTAGRILFDGEDITGLDITQRARKGIAYAFQQPVRFKGLRVKDLLSLAAGKNTSVNEACSYLSEVGLCARDYIDREVNASLSGGELKRIEIAMVLARGTKLSIFDEPEAGIDLWSFQNLIRVFEKMYEQTKGCILIISHQERILNIADTIVVIKNGQVARTGSRADLLPALLGSADAANPACDVLTSKIEGV
;
A
#
# COMPACT_ATOMS: atom_id res chain seq x y z
N ARG A 1 -2.04 17.84 -25.08
CA ARG A 1 -2.37 16.94 -26.22
C ARG A 1 -3.80 17.27 -26.65
N LYS A 2 -3.97 17.62 -27.94
CA LYS A 2 -5.29 17.88 -28.55
C LYS A 2 -5.97 16.54 -28.81
N TRP A 3 -7.13 16.30 -28.20
CA TRP A 3 -8.07 15.28 -28.61
C TRP A 3 -9.24 16.02 -29.27
N GLY A 4 -9.39 15.82 -30.56
CA GLY A 4 -10.50 16.42 -31.32
C GLY A 4 -11.72 15.50 -31.23
N HIS A 5 -12.79 15.97 -30.59
CA HIS A 5 -14.14 15.47 -30.80
C HIS A 5 -14.80 16.41 -31.79
N PRO A 6 -15.64 15.96 -32.75
CA PRO A 6 -16.20 16.80 -33.82
C PRO A 6 -17.01 17.99 -33.33
N ASP A 7 -17.44 18.03 -32.07
CA ASP A 7 -18.33 19.06 -31.53
C ASP A 7 -17.81 19.80 -30.29
N GLY A 8 -16.51 19.71 -29.97
CA GLY A 8 -15.97 20.40 -28.78
C GLY A 8 -14.47 20.64 -28.80
N VAL A 9 -14.03 21.76 -28.25
CA VAL A 9 -12.61 22.10 -28.02
C VAL A 9 -12.32 21.94 -26.53
N ALA A 10 -11.43 21.02 -26.19
CA ALA A 10 -10.91 20.88 -24.82
C ALA A 10 -9.75 21.86 -24.62
N ILE A 11 -9.87 22.80 -23.69
CA ILE A 11 -8.80 23.72 -23.30
C ILE A 11 -8.24 23.21 -21.96
N LEU A 12 -6.97 22.75 -21.99
CA LEU A 12 -6.21 22.40 -20.79
C LEU A 12 -5.60 23.69 -20.21
N LEU A 13 -6.19 24.21 -19.14
CA LEU A 13 -5.57 25.24 -18.33
C LEU A 13 -4.76 24.58 -17.21
N ASN A 14 -3.43 24.61 -17.37
CA ASN A 14 -2.50 24.14 -16.35
C ASN A 14 -2.20 25.29 -15.39
N THR A 15 -2.89 25.36 -14.26
CA THR A 15 -2.51 26.25 -13.18
C THR A 15 -1.66 25.52 -12.17
N LYS A 16 -0.62 26.17 -11.64
CA LYS A 16 0.46 25.62 -10.81
C LYS A 16 0.00 24.88 -9.54
N TYR A 17 -1.31 24.90 -9.23
CA TYR A 17 -1.85 24.38 -7.96
C TYR A 17 -3.11 23.51 -8.05
N THR A 18 -3.75 23.36 -9.23
CA THR A 18 -4.92 22.48 -9.39
C THR A 18 -5.01 21.97 -10.82
N LYS A 19 -5.00 20.64 -11.00
CA LYS A 19 -5.34 20.01 -12.27
C LYS A 19 -6.88 20.02 -12.40
N LYS A 20 -7.45 21.10 -12.94
CA LYS A 20 -8.85 21.14 -13.32
C LYS A 20 -8.95 21.10 -14.84
N VAL A 21 -9.66 20.11 -15.38
CA VAL A 21 -9.98 19.98 -16.80
C VAL A 21 -11.33 20.66 -17.00
N TYR A 22 -11.37 21.70 -17.85
CA TYR A 22 -12.61 22.37 -18.21
C TYR A 22 -13.00 21.97 -19.64
N PHE A 23 -14.24 21.50 -19.82
CA PHE A 23 -14.83 21.28 -21.12
C PHE A 23 -15.64 22.52 -21.53
N ALA A 24 -15.24 23.17 -22.61
CA ALA A 24 -16.06 24.21 -23.24
C ALA A 24 -16.82 23.58 -24.42
N LEU A 25 -18.15 23.50 -24.31
CA LEU A 25 -19.02 23.14 -25.42
C LEU A 25 -19.20 24.34 -26.33
N ARG A 26 -18.83 24.22 -27.60
CA ARG A 26 -19.15 25.18 -28.64
C ARG A 26 -20.60 24.99 -29.04
N VAL A 27 -21.48 25.85 -28.59
CA VAL A 27 -22.83 25.92 -29.16
C VAL A 27 -22.71 26.52 -30.54
N CYS A 28 -22.90 25.73 -31.60
CA CYS A 28 -23.06 26.25 -32.96
C CYS A 28 -24.42 26.90 -33.08
N ALA A 29 -24.49 28.21 -32.87
CA ALA A 29 -25.61 28.99 -33.39
C ALA A 29 -25.43 29.14 -34.92
N GLN A 30 -26.42 28.78 -35.66
CA GLN A 30 -26.46 29.01 -37.10
C GLN A 30 -26.35 30.50 -37.40
N GLY A 31 -25.27 30.92 -38.10
CA GLY A 31 -25.15 32.19 -38.78
C GLY A 31 -24.76 33.39 -37.91
N GLY A 32 -23.48 33.51 -37.54
CA GLY A 32 -22.90 34.72 -37.00
C GLY A 32 -21.54 34.49 -36.36
N LYS A 33 -20.51 35.22 -36.77
CA LYS A 33 -19.20 35.25 -36.10
C LYS A 33 -19.31 36.05 -34.82
N GLU A 34 -19.71 35.46 -33.73
CA GLU A 34 -19.53 36.07 -32.41
C GLU A 34 -18.36 35.39 -31.68
N THR A 35 -17.36 36.20 -31.37
CA THR A 35 -16.28 35.83 -30.44
C THR A 35 -16.87 35.80 -29.04
N LEU A 36 -17.04 34.62 -28.47
CA LEU A 36 -17.45 34.45 -27.06
C LEU A 36 -16.32 34.99 -26.15
N SER A 37 -16.64 36.01 -25.38
CA SER A 37 -15.80 36.43 -24.25
C SER A 37 -15.80 35.32 -23.18
N ALA A 38 -14.68 35.21 -22.47
CA ALA A 38 -14.48 34.16 -21.44
C ALA A 38 -15.54 34.17 -20.30
N GLU A 39 -16.37 35.20 -20.22
CA GLU A 39 -17.41 35.38 -19.20
C GLU A 39 -18.71 34.59 -19.44
N LYS A 40 -18.93 34.06 -20.66
CA LYS A 40 -20.14 33.28 -21.02
C LYS A 40 -19.93 31.79 -21.16
N ALA A 41 -18.75 31.27 -20.75
CA ALA A 41 -18.55 29.84 -20.67
C ALA A 41 -19.31 29.28 -19.46
N CYS A 42 -20.36 28.49 -19.69
CA CYS A 42 -20.98 27.70 -18.62
C CYS A 42 -19.96 26.71 -18.11
N ILE A 43 -19.33 27.00 -17.00
CA ILE A 43 -18.41 26.10 -16.31
C ILE A 43 -19.27 25.08 -15.57
N TRP A 44 -19.46 23.91 -16.17
CA TRP A 44 -19.96 22.78 -15.42
C TRP A 44 -18.85 22.29 -14.51
N PRO A 45 -19.10 22.14 -13.20
CA PRO A 45 -18.14 21.46 -12.35
C PRO A 45 -17.97 20.05 -12.92
N VAL A 46 -16.77 19.75 -13.42
CA VAL A 46 -16.40 18.37 -13.70
C VAL A 46 -16.65 17.62 -12.40
N ALA A 47 -17.51 16.59 -12.44
CA ALA A 47 -17.71 15.73 -11.30
C ALA A 47 -16.32 15.35 -10.78
N GLU A 48 -16.05 15.64 -9.51
CA GLU A 48 -14.83 15.16 -8.86
C GLU A 48 -14.68 13.72 -9.24
N GLU A 49 -13.55 13.33 -9.85
CA GLU A 49 -13.25 11.92 -10.09
C GLU A 49 -13.40 11.26 -8.73
N ARG A 50 -14.52 10.57 -8.55
CA ARG A 50 -14.73 9.79 -7.33
C ARG A 50 -13.61 8.78 -7.30
N GLU A 51 -12.65 9.01 -6.43
CA GLU A 51 -11.52 8.13 -6.22
C GLU A 51 -12.07 6.72 -5.96
N ILE A 52 -11.82 5.80 -6.90
CA ILE A 52 -12.34 4.43 -6.78
C ILE A 52 -11.59 3.78 -5.63
N LYS A 53 -12.29 3.54 -4.55
CA LYS A 53 -11.75 2.91 -3.36
C LYS A 53 -11.65 1.41 -3.60
N MET A 54 -10.44 0.87 -3.52
CA MET A 54 -10.21 -0.56 -3.64
C MET A 54 -10.48 -1.28 -2.32
N LEU A 55 -10.03 -0.71 -1.20
CA LEU A 55 -10.30 -1.21 0.15
C LEU A 55 -10.93 -0.10 0.97
N GLN A 56 -12.00 -0.40 1.69
CA GLN A 56 -12.60 0.47 2.70
C GLN A 56 -12.78 -0.29 4.00
N LEU A 57 -12.42 0.35 5.09
CA LEU A 57 -12.67 -0.10 6.44
C LEU A 57 -13.64 0.89 7.07
N GLU A 58 -14.76 0.39 7.57
CA GLU A 58 -15.82 1.20 8.17
C GLU A 58 -16.02 0.79 9.63
N HIS A 59 -15.64 1.67 10.56
CA HIS A 59 -15.75 1.51 12.00
C HIS A 59 -15.17 0.18 12.50
N LEU A 60 -14.05 -0.27 11.89
CA LEU A 60 -13.47 -1.57 12.15
C LEU A 60 -12.97 -1.67 13.59
N ALA A 61 -13.50 -2.59 14.37
CA ALA A 61 -13.09 -2.87 15.74
C ALA A 61 -12.70 -4.33 15.92
N TRP A 62 -11.71 -4.56 16.77
CA TRP A 62 -11.26 -5.90 17.11
C TRP A 62 -10.74 -6.00 18.53
N GLN A 63 -11.13 -7.07 19.20
CA GLN A 63 -10.75 -7.38 20.56
C GLN A 63 -10.11 -8.76 20.62
N LEU A 64 -9.11 -8.90 21.46
CA LEU A 64 -8.54 -10.21 21.79
C LEU A 64 -9.56 -11.05 22.59
N PRO A 65 -9.41 -12.41 22.57
CA PRO A 65 -10.26 -13.29 23.39
C PRO A 65 -10.33 -12.92 24.88
N GLY A 66 -9.31 -12.22 25.39
CA GLY A 66 -9.25 -11.70 26.76
C GLY A 66 -10.00 -10.39 26.99
N GLY A 67 -10.70 -9.86 25.98
CA GLY A 67 -11.47 -8.61 26.09
C GLY A 67 -10.67 -7.33 25.86
N GLU A 68 -9.35 -7.42 25.66
CA GLU A 68 -8.52 -6.26 25.32
C GLU A 68 -8.85 -5.73 23.93
N SER A 69 -9.23 -4.45 23.84
CA SER A 69 -9.58 -3.80 22.56
C SER A 69 -8.32 -3.28 21.88
N ILE A 70 -7.98 -3.90 20.76
CA ILE A 70 -6.81 -3.54 19.93
C ILE A 70 -7.16 -2.51 18.87
N LEU A 71 -8.28 -2.68 18.17
CA LEU A 71 -8.80 -1.70 17.21
C LEU A 71 -10.14 -1.17 17.72
N LYS A 72 -10.31 0.15 17.61
CA LYS A 72 -11.41 0.90 18.28
C LYS A 72 -12.16 1.78 17.28
N GLY A 73 -12.72 1.16 16.24
CA GLY A 73 -13.46 1.89 15.20
C GLY A 73 -12.52 2.58 14.20
N VAL A 74 -11.79 1.79 13.43
CA VAL A 74 -10.87 2.28 12.39
C VAL A 74 -11.65 2.54 11.13
N ASP A 75 -11.60 3.79 10.65
CA ASP A 75 -12.07 4.21 9.33
C ASP A 75 -10.87 4.52 8.44
N MET A 76 -10.73 3.79 7.33
CA MET A 76 -9.60 3.93 6.42
C MET A 76 -10.01 3.51 5.01
N HIS A 77 -9.39 4.07 3.99
CA HIS A 77 -9.52 3.58 2.62
C HIS A 77 -8.18 3.52 1.89
N VAL A 78 -8.07 2.58 0.96
CA VAL A 78 -6.95 2.45 0.02
C VAL A 78 -7.53 2.69 -1.37
N PRO A 79 -7.14 3.77 -2.04
CA PRO A 79 -7.58 4.04 -3.40
C PRO A 79 -6.99 3.04 -4.40
N LYS A 80 -7.68 2.83 -5.51
CA LYS A 80 -7.22 1.93 -6.56
C LYS A 80 -5.91 2.40 -7.18
N GLY A 81 -4.95 1.48 -7.32
CA GLY A 81 -3.66 1.76 -7.91
C GLY A 81 -2.77 2.68 -7.07
N LYS A 82 -2.97 2.72 -5.74
CA LYS A 82 -2.18 3.54 -4.82
C LYS A 82 -1.34 2.69 -3.87
N LEU A 83 -0.19 3.25 -3.48
CA LEU A 83 0.65 2.75 -2.42
C LEU A 83 0.35 3.50 -1.12
N VAL A 84 -0.20 2.78 -0.15
CA VAL A 84 -0.53 3.31 1.17
C VAL A 84 0.40 2.71 2.22
N VAL A 85 0.99 3.55 3.03
CA VAL A 85 1.81 3.09 4.17
C VAL A 85 1.10 3.37 5.48
N VAL A 86 0.93 2.32 6.27
CA VAL A 86 0.40 2.40 7.64
C VAL A 86 1.58 2.43 8.61
N THR A 87 1.66 3.48 9.41
CA THR A 87 2.72 3.68 10.40
C THR A 87 2.14 4.02 11.77
N GLY A 88 3.00 4.19 12.76
CA GLY A 88 2.62 4.54 14.14
C GLY A 88 3.37 3.71 15.17
N PRO A 89 3.19 3.99 16.48
CA PRO A 89 3.91 3.31 17.56
C PRO A 89 3.66 1.81 17.58
N ASN A 90 4.62 1.07 18.18
CA ASN A 90 4.45 -0.36 18.44
C ASN A 90 3.27 -0.59 19.38
N GLY A 91 2.53 -1.68 19.15
CA GLY A 91 1.29 -1.96 19.88
C GLY A 91 0.08 -1.11 19.42
N GLY A 92 0.24 -0.23 18.43
CA GLY A 92 -0.86 0.62 17.92
C GLY A 92 -1.97 -0.11 17.15
N GLY A 93 -1.81 -1.41 16.84
CA GLY A 93 -2.82 -2.21 16.11
C GLY A 93 -2.56 -2.39 14.62
N LYS A 94 -1.40 -1.96 14.08
CA LYS A 94 -1.07 -2.02 12.64
C LYS A 94 -1.13 -3.44 12.06
N THR A 95 -0.39 -4.37 12.65
CA THR A 95 -0.39 -5.79 12.24
C THR A 95 -1.77 -6.43 12.39
N SER A 96 -2.51 -6.08 13.46
CA SER A 96 -3.89 -6.56 13.67
C SER A 96 -4.81 -6.08 12.55
N LEU A 97 -4.69 -4.82 12.12
CA LEU A 97 -5.41 -4.27 10.98
C LEU A 97 -5.13 -5.09 9.70
N ALA A 98 -3.87 -5.34 9.40
CA ALA A 98 -3.49 -6.11 8.22
C ALA A 98 -4.01 -7.56 8.26
N LYS A 99 -3.95 -8.22 9.43
CA LYS A 99 -4.51 -9.56 9.63
C LYS A 99 -6.02 -9.60 9.42
N LEU A 100 -6.75 -8.60 9.89
CA LEU A 100 -8.18 -8.47 9.67
C LEU A 100 -8.52 -8.30 8.19
N VAL A 101 -7.78 -7.45 7.47
CA VAL A 101 -7.97 -7.26 6.02
C VAL A 101 -7.64 -8.54 5.26
N ALA A 102 -6.61 -9.29 5.66
CA ALA A 102 -6.24 -10.56 5.04
C ALA A 102 -7.21 -11.71 5.37
N GLY A 103 -8.05 -11.58 6.41
CA GLY A 103 -8.97 -12.63 6.87
C GLY A 103 -8.31 -13.70 7.75
N LEU A 104 -7.18 -13.35 8.37
CA LEU A 104 -6.52 -14.17 9.40
C LEU A 104 -7.23 -14.04 10.74
N GLU A 105 -7.84 -12.90 10.98
CA GLU A 105 -8.65 -12.60 12.15
C GLU A 105 -10.02 -12.10 11.71
N THR A 106 -11.03 -12.25 12.57
CA THR A 106 -12.40 -11.78 12.32
C THR A 106 -12.66 -10.53 13.16
N PRO A 107 -13.14 -9.44 12.58
CA PRO A 107 -13.46 -8.23 13.33
C PRO A 107 -14.61 -8.47 14.30
N THR A 108 -14.58 -7.78 15.45
CA THR A 108 -15.68 -7.82 16.44
C THR A 108 -16.81 -6.88 16.06
N ALA A 109 -16.53 -5.82 15.30
CA ALA A 109 -17.51 -4.89 14.77
C ALA A 109 -16.95 -4.15 13.54
N GLY A 110 -17.83 -3.49 12.78
CA GLY A 110 -17.49 -2.76 11.59
C GLY A 110 -17.53 -3.63 10.33
N ARG A 111 -17.08 -3.06 9.19
CA ARG A 111 -17.12 -3.73 7.88
C ARG A 111 -15.83 -3.53 7.12
N ILE A 112 -15.52 -4.49 6.25
CA ILE A 112 -14.41 -4.47 5.31
C ILE A 112 -14.99 -4.62 3.90
N LEU A 113 -14.86 -3.57 3.09
CA LEU A 113 -15.29 -3.57 1.69
C LEU A 113 -14.06 -3.65 0.79
N PHE A 114 -14.09 -4.54 -0.19
CA PHE A 114 -13.03 -4.72 -1.18
C PHE A 114 -13.61 -4.71 -2.60
N ASP A 115 -13.13 -3.79 -3.44
CA ASP A 115 -13.64 -3.55 -4.80
C ASP A 115 -15.18 -3.33 -4.81
N GLY A 116 -15.68 -2.66 -3.75
CA GLY A 116 -17.10 -2.37 -3.53
C GLY A 116 -17.92 -3.50 -2.91
N GLU A 117 -17.34 -4.66 -2.65
CA GLU A 117 -18.00 -5.85 -2.11
C GLU A 117 -17.65 -6.04 -0.63
N ASP A 118 -18.65 -6.37 0.19
CA ASP A 118 -18.42 -6.68 1.61
C ASP A 118 -17.74 -8.05 1.75
N ILE A 119 -16.53 -8.04 2.30
CA ILE A 119 -15.72 -9.23 2.54
C ILE A 119 -15.56 -9.55 4.02
N THR A 120 -16.30 -8.89 4.90
CA THR A 120 -16.14 -8.99 6.36
C THR A 120 -16.22 -10.42 6.86
N GLY A 121 -17.21 -11.18 6.38
CA GLY A 121 -17.42 -12.59 6.76
C GLY A 121 -16.61 -13.62 5.95
N LEU A 122 -15.80 -13.20 4.98
CA LEU A 122 -15.02 -14.11 4.15
C LEU A 122 -13.75 -14.57 4.85
N ASP A 123 -13.40 -15.85 4.71
CA ASP A 123 -12.16 -16.42 5.20
C ASP A 123 -10.93 -16.01 4.36
N ILE A 124 -9.74 -16.35 4.84
CA ILE A 124 -8.47 -16.04 4.16
C ILE A 124 -8.41 -16.60 2.74
N THR A 125 -8.95 -17.81 2.51
CA THR A 125 -8.93 -18.47 1.20
C THR A 125 -9.82 -17.74 0.22
N GLN A 126 -11.02 -17.34 0.64
CA GLN A 126 -11.97 -16.58 -0.16
C GLN A 126 -11.42 -15.21 -0.52
N ARG A 127 -10.82 -14.50 0.45
CA ARG A 127 -10.17 -13.20 0.20
C ARG A 127 -8.95 -13.33 -0.72
N ALA A 128 -8.16 -14.39 -0.55
CA ALA A 128 -7.06 -14.69 -1.43
C ALA A 128 -7.53 -14.92 -2.87
N ARG A 129 -8.65 -15.63 -3.10
CA ARG A 129 -9.25 -15.81 -4.43
C ARG A 129 -9.79 -14.53 -5.05
N LYS A 130 -10.20 -13.56 -4.24
CA LYS A 130 -10.59 -12.21 -4.70
C LYS A 130 -9.39 -11.35 -5.11
N GLY A 131 -8.17 -11.78 -4.82
CA GLY A 131 -6.93 -11.10 -5.20
C GLY A 131 -6.27 -10.31 -4.09
N ILE A 132 -6.49 -10.69 -2.83
CA ILE A 132 -5.75 -10.15 -1.68
C ILE A 132 -4.58 -11.08 -1.37
N ALA A 133 -3.35 -10.55 -1.27
CA ALA A 133 -2.18 -11.25 -0.77
C ALA A 133 -1.67 -10.60 0.51
N TYR A 134 -1.12 -11.43 1.39
CA TYR A 134 -0.52 -10.99 2.65
C TYR A 134 0.87 -11.61 2.79
N ALA A 135 1.88 -10.76 2.91
CA ALA A 135 3.25 -11.15 3.25
C ALA A 135 3.45 -10.93 4.76
N PHE A 136 3.81 -12.00 5.44
CA PHE A 136 3.90 -12.02 6.89
C PHE A 136 5.12 -11.25 7.41
N GLN A 137 5.06 -10.72 8.62
CA GLN A 137 6.22 -10.11 9.30
C GLN A 137 7.38 -11.11 9.41
N GLN A 138 7.08 -12.35 9.81
CA GLN A 138 8.02 -13.46 9.78
C GLN A 138 7.69 -14.39 8.61
N PRO A 139 8.61 -14.57 7.64
CA PRO A 139 8.34 -15.39 6.48
C PRO A 139 8.14 -16.86 6.88
N VAL A 140 7.18 -17.50 6.21
CA VAL A 140 6.83 -18.91 6.46
C VAL A 140 7.83 -19.82 5.75
N ARG A 141 8.23 -20.90 6.44
CA ARG A 141 9.09 -21.95 5.89
C ARG A 141 8.23 -23.13 5.43
N PHE A 142 8.53 -23.64 4.24
CA PHE A 142 7.78 -24.74 3.61
C PHE A 142 8.72 -25.94 3.41
N LYS A 143 8.76 -26.83 4.40
CA LYS A 143 9.59 -28.03 4.33
C LYS A 143 9.15 -28.92 3.16
N GLY A 144 10.12 -29.35 2.34
CA GLY A 144 9.87 -30.25 1.20
C GLY A 144 9.45 -29.51 -0.08
N LEU A 145 9.27 -28.18 -0.08
CA LEU A 145 8.97 -27.41 -1.27
C LEU A 145 10.19 -26.59 -1.72
N ARG A 146 10.44 -26.60 -3.03
CA ARG A 146 11.46 -25.75 -3.64
C ARG A 146 10.91 -24.38 -3.98
N VAL A 147 11.81 -23.41 -4.18
CA VAL A 147 11.42 -22.06 -4.58
C VAL A 147 10.56 -22.04 -5.85
N LYS A 148 10.90 -22.83 -6.88
CA LYS A 148 10.09 -22.96 -8.10
C LYS A 148 8.68 -23.51 -7.86
N ASP A 149 8.56 -24.43 -6.92
CA ASP A 149 7.26 -25.02 -6.58
C ASP A 149 6.36 -23.97 -5.94
N LEU A 150 6.92 -23.16 -5.03
CA LEU A 150 6.19 -22.06 -4.39
C LEU A 150 5.81 -20.97 -5.38
N LEU A 151 6.69 -20.59 -6.31
CA LEU A 151 6.37 -19.61 -7.36
C LEU A 151 5.25 -20.10 -8.28
N SER A 152 5.27 -21.40 -8.65
CA SER A 152 4.21 -22.01 -9.44
C SER A 152 2.87 -22.07 -8.69
N LEU A 153 2.89 -22.42 -7.41
CA LEU A 153 1.70 -22.39 -6.56
C LEU A 153 1.14 -20.96 -6.42
N ALA A 154 2.00 -19.97 -6.23
CA ALA A 154 1.60 -18.57 -6.13
C ALA A 154 0.99 -18.06 -7.44
N ALA A 155 1.61 -18.37 -8.58
CA ALA A 155 1.12 -17.99 -9.90
C ALA A 155 -0.17 -18.74 -10.33
N GLY A 156 -0.54 -19.81 -9.62
CA GLY A 156 -1.70 -20.65 -9.98
C GLY A 156 -1.54 -21.41 -11.30
N LYS A 157 -0.32 -21.56 -11.79
CA LYS A 157 0.05 -22.26 -13.02
C LYS A 157 1.46 -22.81 -12.94
N ASN A 158 1.78 -23.76 -13.80
CA ASN A 158 3.16 -24.19 -13.96
C ASN A 158 4.00 -23.03 -14.50
N THR A 159 4.89 -22.51 -13.67
CA THR A 159 5.77 -21.40 -14.02
C THR A 159 6.99 -21.94 -14.76
N SER A 160 7.27 -21.40 -15.94
CA SER A 160 8.49 -21.74 -16.67
C SER A 160 9.74 -21.29 -15.90
N VAL A 161 10.90 -21.88 -16.19
CA VAL A 161 12.18 -21.48 -15.58
C VAL A 161 12.45 -19.98 -15.84
N ASN A 162 12.13 -19.49 -17.05
CA ASN A 162 12.34 -18.10 -17.42
C ASN A 162 11.45 -17.15 -16.59
N GLU A 163 10.17 -17.49 -16.38
CA GLU A 163 9.27 -16.70 -15.53
C GLU A 163 9.74 -16.70 -14.08
N ALA A 164 10.15 -17.86 -13.55
CA ALA A 164 10.70 -17.96 -12.20
C ALA A 164 11.98 -17.14 -12.04
N CYS A 165 12.85 -17.16 -13.07
CA CYS A 165 14.04 -16.31 -13.13
C CYS A 165 13.69 -14.82 -13.09
N SER A 166 12.65 -14.41 -13.82
CA SER A 166 12.19 -13.03 -13.81
C SER A 166 11.76 -12.60 -12.40
N TYR A 167 10.88 -13.37 -11.74
CA TYR A 167 10.41 -13.04 -10.38
C TYR A 167 11.55 -12.99 -9.35
N LEU A 168 12.51 -13.94 -9.42
CA LEU A 168 13.66 -13.94 -8.51
C LEU A 168 14.61 -12.78 -8.77
N SER A 169 14.86 -12.44 -10.03
CA SER A 169 15.69 -11.29 -10.41
C SER A 169 15.10 -9.98 -9.92
N GLU A 170 13.75 -9.82 -9.94
CA GLU A 170 13.07 -8.63 -9.44
C GLU A 170 13.42 -8.37 -7.96
N VAL A 171 13.48 -9.42 -7.16
CA VAL A 171 13.81 -9.33 -5.73
C VAL A 171 15.31 -9.43 -5.44
N GLY A 172 16.16 -9.37 -6.48
CA GLY A 172 17.61 -9.42 -6.34
C GLY A 172 18.17 -10.79 -5.92
N LEU A 173 17.48 -11.89 -6.32
CA LEU A 173 17.96 -13.26 -6.14
C LEU A 173 18.40 -13.84 -7.47
N CYS A 174 19.59 -14.48 -7.51
CA CYS A 174 20.03 -15.21 -8.67
C CYS A 174 19.25 -16.52 -8.83
N ALA A 175 18.50 -16.66 -9.92
CA ALA A 175 17.68 -17.84 -10.12
C ALA A 175 18.48 -19.15 -10.14
N ARG A 176 19.72 -19.16 -10.68
CA ARG A 176 20.58 -20.35 -10.68
C ARG A 176 20.82 -20.90 -9.28
N ASP A 177 20.96 -19.99 -8.31
CA ASP A 177 21.36 -20.35 -6.96
C ASP A 177 20.14 -20.71 -6.09
N TYR A 178 18.94 -20.26 -6.46
CA TYR A 178 17.76 -20.35 -5.59
C TYR A 178 16.62 -21.20 -6.13
N ILE A 179 16.44 -21.32 -7.45
CA ILE A 179 15.25 -21.90 -8.07
C ILE A 179 14.96 -23.35 -7.61
N ASP A 180 16.01 -24.14 -7.43
CA ASP A 180 15.90 -25.55 -6.98
C ASP A 180 16.17 -25.75 -5.48
N ARG A 181 16.45 -24.66 -4.74
CA ARG A 181 16.65 -24.76 -3.27
C ARG A 181 15.33 -25.01 -2.57
N GLU A 182 15.40 -25.85 -1.54
CA GLU A 182 14.28 -26.06 -0.62
C GLU A 182 14.11 -24.86 0.31
N VAL A 183 12.85 -24.46 0.54
CA VAL A 183 12.51 -23.33 1.42
C VAL A 183 12.48 -23.78 2.88
N ASN A 184 13.66 -24.04 3.41
CA ASN A 184 13.89 -24.59 4.75
C ASN A 184 14.79 -23.69 5.62
N ALA A 185 15.36 -24.24 6.68
CA ALA A 185 16.22 -23.53 7.62
C ALA A 185 17.58 -23.08 7.05
N SER A 186 17.97 -23.56 5.87
CA SER A 186 19.26 -23.17 5.23
C SER A 186 19.19 -21.77 4.57
N LEU A 187 17.99 -21.22 4.38
CA LEU A 187 17.78 -19.88 3.86
C LEU A 187 17.79 -18.87 5.02
N SER A 188 18.50 -17.76 4.82
CA SER A 188 18.48 -16.63 5.75
C SER A 188 17.09 -15.96 5.79
N GLY A 189 16.80 -15.21 6.85
CA GLY A 189 15.55 -14.48 6.96
C GLY A 189 15.33 -13.50 5.80
N GLY A 190 16.37 -12.81 5.36
CA GLY A 190 16.32 -11.88 4.23
C GLY A 190 16.08 -12.58 2.88
N GLU A 191 16.63 -13.78 2.66
CA GLU A 191 16.37 -14.58 1.45
C GLU A 191 14.92 -15.07 1.43
N LEU A 192 14.43 -15.59 2.56
CA LEU A 192 13.03 -16.01 2.69
C LEU A 192 12.06 -14.86 2.43
N LYS A 193 12.36 -13.67 2.95
CA LYS A 193 11.52 -12.48 2.75
C LYS A 193 11.46 -12.08 1.28
N ARG A 194 12.60 -12.11 0.58
CA ARG A 194 12.64 -11.82 -0.85
C ARG A 194 11.89 -12.87 -1.69
N ILE A 195 11.97 -14.14 -1.31
CA ILE A 195 11.18 -15.22 -1.95
C ILE A 195 9.69 -14.99 -1.72
N GLU A 196 9.27 -14.61 -0.51
CA GLU A 196 7.86 -14.28 -0.19
C GLU A 196 7.35 -13.14 -1.08
N ILE A 197 8.15 -12.07 -1.26
CA ILE A 197 7.79 -10.96 -2.14
C ILE A 197 7.71 -11.42 -3.61
N ALA A 198 8.63 -12.27 -4.06
CA ALA A 198 8.58 -12.86 -5.40
C ALA A 198 7.30 -13.68 -5.62
N MET A 199 6.82 -14.40 -4.60
CA MET A 199 5.53 -15.11 -4.64
C MET A 199 4.34 -14.14 -4.78
N VAL A 200 4.36 -13.02 -4.08
CA VAL A 200 3.31 -11.98 -4.20
C VAL A 200 3.31 -11.39 -5.62
N LEU A 201 4.49 -11.12 -6.19
CA LEU A 201 4.64 -10.66 -7.58
C LEU A 201 4.09 -11.69 -8.58
N ALA A 202 4.49 -12.97 -8.42
CA ALA A 202 4.04 -14.07 -9.29
C ALA A 202 2.51 -14.23 -9.27
N ARG A 203 1.87 -13.95 -8.15
CA ARG A 203 0.42 -14.06 -7.98
C ARG A 203 -0.37 -12.99 -8.71
N GLY A 204 0.18 -11.79 -8.91
CA GLY A 204 -0.50 -10.69 -9.61
C GLY A 204 -1.79 -10.23 -8.93
N THR A 205 -1.71 -9.82 -7.67
CA THR A 205 -2.85 -9.51 -6.81
C THR A 205 -3.45 -8.12 -7.06
N LYS A 206 -4.73 -7.93 -6.72
CA LYS A 206 -5.39 -6.61 -6.70
C LYS A 206 -4.97 -5.77 -5.50
N LEU A 207 -4.70 -6.42 -4.36
CA LEU A 207 -4.20 -5.81 -3.13
C LEU A 207 -3.09 -6.68 -2.54
N SER A 208 -1.91 -6.11 -2.42
CA SER A 208 -0.77 -6.73 -1.76
C SER A 208 -0.51 -6.06 -0.42
N ILE A 209 -0.53 -6.83 0.66
CA ILE A 209 -0.31 -6.35 2.02
C ILE A 209 1.05 -6.87 2.49
N PHE A 210 1.92 -5.97 2.93
CA PHE A 210 3.24 -6.28 3.48
C PHE A 210 3.34 -5.80 4.92
N ASP A 211 3.58 -6.72 5.83
CA ASP A 211 3.71 -6.43 7.26
C ASP A 211 5.19 -6.40 7.65
N GLU A 212 5.72 -5.20 7.91
CA GLU A 212 7.13 -4.93 8.21
C GLU A 212 8.09 -5.70 7.28
N PRO A 213 8.02 -5.46 5.95
CA PRO A 213 8.79 -6.23 4.97
C PRO A 213 10.30 -6.06 5.14
N GLU A 214 10.74 -5.03 5.84
CA GLU A 214 12.12 -4.72 6.16
C GLU A 214 12.69 -5.53 7.34
N ALA A 215 11.85 -6.19 8.13
CA ALA A 215 12.29 -6.89 9.32
C ALA A 215 13.28 -8.01 8.99
N GLY A 216 14.47 -7.96 9.60
CA GLY A 216 15.52 -8.95 9.38
C GLY A 216 16.26 -8.84 8.04
N ILE A 217 16.10 -7.75 7.31
CA ILE A 217 16.82 -7.45 6.07
C ILE A 217 18.00 -6.50 6.37
N ASP A 218 19.18 -6.80 5.80
CA ASP A 218 20.34 -5.94 5.89
C ASP A 218 20.17 -4.66 5.05
N LEU A 219 20.97 -3.63 5.38
CA LEU A 219 20.88 -2.30 4.78
C LEU A 219 21.01 -2.30 3.24
N TRP A 220 21.86 -3.16 2.68
CA TRP A 220 22.07 -3.25 1.22
C TRP A 220 20.88 -3.90 0.51
N SER A 221 20.38 -4.98 1.08
CA SER A 221 19.19 -5.67 0.60
C SER A 221 17.93 -4.82 0.74
N PHE A 222 17.88 -3.93 1.73
CA PHE A 222 16.77 -3.00 1.93
C PHE A 222 16.63 -1.98 0.80
N GLN A 223 17.74 -1.49 0.22
CA GLN A 223 17.67 -0.62 -0.96
C GLN A 223 17.05 -1.32 -2.17
N ASN A 224 17.38 -2.60 -2.36
CA ASN A 224 16.76 -3.39 -3.41
C ASN A 224 15.27 -3.60 -3.16
N LEU A 225 14.86 -3.81 -1.92
CA LEU A 225 13.46 -3.94 -1.52
C LEU A 225 12.64 -2.69 -1.90
N ILE A 226 13.15 -1.49 -1.67
CA ILE A 226 12.48 -0.24 -2.08
C ILE A 226 12.26 -0.22 -3.59
N ARG A 227 13.30 -0.53 -4.39
CA ARG A 227 13.18 -0.61 -5.86
C ARG A 227 12.13 -1.64 -6.32
N VAL A 228 12.02 -2.76 -5.60
CA VAL A 228 10.99 -3.78 -5.89
C VAL A 228 9.60 -3.20 -5.68
N PHE A 229 9.38 -2.46 -4.59
CA PHE A 229 8.08 -1.83 -4.34
C PHE A 229 7.76 -0.73 -5.36
N GLU A 230 8.73 0.12 -5.72
CA GLU A 230 8.56 1.14 -6.76
C GLU A 230 8.18 0.48 -8.11
N LYS A 231 8.92 -0.56 -8.52
CA LYS A 231 8.64 -1.31 -9.75
C LYS A 231 7.31 -2.04 -9.69
N MET A 232 6.99 -2.66 -8.56
CA MET A 232 5.70 -3.30 -8.32
C MET A 232 4.55 -2.29 -8.43
N TYR A 233 4.73 -1.10 -7.89
CA TYR A 233 3.77 -0.01 -7.98
C TYR A 233 3.57 0.47 -9.42
N GLU A 234 4.64 0.60 -10.21
CA GLU A 234 4.57 0.99 -11.63
C GLU A 234 3.91 -0.06 -12.53
N GLN A 235 4.19 -1.33 -12.27
CA GLN A 235 3.75 -2.45 -13.12
C GLN A 235 2.36 -2.99 -12.76
N THR A 236 2.00 -2.93 -11.48
CA THR A 236 0.75 -3.51 -10.98
C THR A 236 -0.35 -2.46 -10.99
N LYS A 237 -1.45 -2.73 -11.68
CA LYS A 237 -2.68 -1.91 -11.56
C LYS A 237 -3.39 -2.12 -10.21
N GLY A 238 -2.77 -2.87 -9.31
CA GLY A 238 -3.24 -3.18 -7.97
C GLY A 238 -2.85 -2.12 -6.94
N CYS A 239 -3.33 -2.31 -5.72
CA CYS A 239 -2.99 -1.48 -4.57
C CYS A 239 -1.92 -2.15 -3.74
N ILE A 240 -1.09 -1.35 -3.10
CA ILE A 240 -0.08 -1.84 -2.17
C ILE A 240 -0.35 -1.20 -0.80
N LEU A 241 -0.46 -2.02 0.24
CA LEU A 241 -0.56 -1.61 1.62
C LEU A 241 0.67 -2.11 2.37
N ILE A 242 1.50 -1.21 2.87
CA ILE A 242 2.71 -1.57 3.62
C ILE A 242 2.57 -1.08 5.05
N ILE A 243 2.80 -1.96 6.01
CA ILE A 243 3.00 -1.57 7.41
C ILE A 243 4.50 -1.37 7.60
N SER A 244 4.91 -0.16 7.91
CA SER A 244 6.31 0.16 8.17
C SER A 244 6.46 1.46 8.96
N HIS A 245 7.59 1.56 9.65
CA HIS A 245 8.05 2.79 10.30
C HIS A 245 9.32 3.35 9.65
N GLN A 246 9.83 2.71 8.60
CA GLN A 246 11.04 3.09 7.90
C GLN A 246 10.80 4.29 6.99
N GLU A 247 11.58 5.35 7.18
CA GLU A 247 11.48 6.58 6.39
C GLU A 247 11.52 6.33 4.88
N ARG A 248 12.40 5.43 4.42
CA ARG A 248 12.53 5.11 3.00
C ARG A 248 11.26 4.51 2.40
N ILE A 249 10.51 3.70 3.17
CA ILE A 249 9.22 3.16 2.75
C ILE A 249 8.15 4.25 2.79
N LEU A 250 8.16 5.12 3.81
CA LEU A 250 7.27 6.28 3.87
C LEU A 250 7.48 7.21 2.67
N ASN A 251 8.72 7.32 2.17
CA ASN A 251 9.08 8.18 1.04
C ASN A 251 8.50 7.73 -0.32
N ILE A 252 8.13 6.47 -0.50
CA ILE A 252 7.52 5.96 -1.73
C ILE A 252 5.98 5.94 -1.66
N ALA A 253 5.38 6.30 -0.52
CA ALA A 253 3.94 6.29 -0.32
C ALA A 253 3.22 7.41 -1.08
N ASP A 254 2.04 7.12 -1.63
CA ASP A 254 1.07 8.16 -2.04
C ASP A 254 0.36 8.74 -0.81
N THR A 255 -0.04 7.85 0.10
CA THR A 255 -0.78 8.19 1.30
C THR A 255 -0.15 7.52 2.51
N ILE A 256 -0.04 8.25 3.60
CA ILE A 256 0.40 7.74 4.90
C ILE A 256 -0.78 7.75 5.86
N VAL A 257 -0.97 6.65 6.57
CA VAL A 257 -1.98 6.49 7.62
C VAL A 257 -1.26 6.23 8.94
N VAL A 258 -1.50 7.07 9.93
CA VAL A 258 -0.90 6.93 11.27
C VAL A 258 -1.92 6.29 12.20
N ILE A 259 -1.60 5.11 12.71
CA ILE A 259 -2.43 4.40 13.71
C ILE A 259 -1.79 4.55 15.09
N LYS A 260 -2.59 4.99 16.05
CA LYS A 260 -2.19 5.13 17.46
C LYS A 260 -3.34 4.70 18.36
N ASN A 261 -3.03 3.87 19.36
CA ASN A 261 -4.02 3.39 20.36
C ASN A 261 -5.25 2.72 19.73
N GLY A 262 -5.10 2.02 18.62
CA GLY A 262 -6.17 1.31 17.92
C GLY A 262 -7.08 2.18 17.07
N GLN A 263 -6.72 3.42 16.79
CA GLN A 263 -7.47 4.36 15.95
C GLN A 263 -6.59 5.03 14.91
N VAL A 264 -7.20 5.52 13.82
CA VAL A 264 -6.52 6.38 12.85
C VAL A 264 -6.35 7.76 13.47
N ALA A 265 -5.10 8.11 13.76
CA ALA A 265 -4.77 9.42 14.32
C ALA A 265 -4.63 10.49 13.24
N ARG A 266 -4.05 10.14 12.08
CA ARG A 266 -3.86 11.05 10.94
C ARG A 266 -3.86 10.25 9.64
N THR A 267 -4.37 10.87 8.57
CA THR A 267 -4.25 10.38 7.19
C THR A 267 -3.93 11.58 6.30
N GLY A 268 -3.01 11.40 5.38
CA GLY A 268 -2.65 12.48 4.45
C GLY A 268 -1.64 12.04 3.41
N SER A 269 -1.31 12.95 2.50
CA SER A 269 -0.26 12.70 1.51
C SER A 269 1.12 12.61 2.17
N ARG A 270 2.06 11.96 1.49
CA ARG A 270 3.47 11.95 1.91
C ARG A 270 4.00 13.36 2.18
N ALA A 271 3.67 14.32 1.28
CA ALA A 271 4.18 15.68 1.39
C ALA A 271 3.71 16.38 2.67
N ASP A 272 2.50 16.06 3.14
CA ASP A 272 1.91 16.68 4.32
C ASP A 272 2.39 16.04 5.63
N LEU A 273 2.50 14.70 5.65
CA LEU A 273 2.73 13.98 6.89
C LEU A 273 4.20 13.64 7.18
N LEU A 274 5.02 13.39 6.15
CA LEU A 274 6.39 12.94 6.36
C LEU A 274 7.25 13.96 7.11
N PRO A 275 7.22 15.28 6.81
CA PRO A 275 7.99 16.26 7.57
C PRO A 275 7.59 16.31 9.05
N ALA A 276 6.29 16.18 9.34
CA ALA A 276 5.79 16.17 10.71
C ALA A 276 6.16 14.91 11.49
N LEU A 277 6.28 13.75 10.80
CA LEU A 277 6.69 12.50 11.41
C LEU A 277 8.19 12.48 11.71
N LEU A 278 9.02 13.04 10.84
CA LEU A 278 10.48 13.12 11.03
C LEU A 278 10.85 14.20 12.06
N GLY A 279 10.21 15.38 12.00
CA GLY A 279 10.47 16.47 12.97
C GLY A 279 10.00 16.17 14.40
N SER A 280 9.05 15.25 14.58
CA SER A 280 8.63 14.79 15.90
C SER A 280 9.55 13.73 16.50
N ALA A 281 10.40 13.08 15.69
CA ALA A 281 11.41 12.12 16.18
C ALA A 281 12.55 12.82 16.94
N ASP A 282 12.90 14.03 16.55
CA ASP A 282 13.92 14.84 17.23
C ASP A 282 13.41 15.46 18.54
N ALA A 283 12.09 15.60 18.70
CA ALA A 283 11.47 16.21 19.89
C ALA A 283 11.04 15.22 20.97
N ALA A 284 11.13 13.91 20.74
CA ALA A 284 10.55 12.88 21.61
C ALA A 284 11.61 12.09 22.41
N ASN A 285 12.61 12.75 22.98
CA ASN A 285 13.41 12.10 24.01
C ASN A 285 13.54 12.98 25.29
N PRO A 286 12.42 13.19 26.05
CA PRO A 286 12.52 13.87 27.34
C PRO A 286 13.16 13.01 28.45
N ALA A 287 13.54 11.75 28.15
CA ALA A 287 14.11 10.85 29.13
C ALA A 287 15.64 11.05 29.35
N CYS A 288 16.35 11.76 28.43
CA CYS A 288 17.76 12.05 28.60
C CYS A 288 18.03 13.29 29.44
N ASP A 289 17.13 14.27 29.51
CA ASP A 289 17.32 15.50 30.30
C ASP A 289 17.21 15.28 31.79
N VAL A 290 16.58 14.19 32.24
CA VAL A 290 16.46 13.87 33.68
C VAL A 290 17.73 13.19 34.23
N LEU A 291 18.58 12.61 33.37
CA LEU A 291 19.81 11.94 33.77
C LEU A 291 21.02 12.92 33.83
N THR A 292 21.03 13.95 32.99
CA THR A 292 22.09 14.95 32.99
C THR A 292 21.99 15.91 34.19
N SER A 293 20.81 16.24 34.65
CA SER A 293 20.60 17.09 35.82
C SER A 293 20.93 16.43 37.18
N LYS A 294 21.19 15.11 37.22
CA LYS A 294 21.61 14.36 38.43
C LYS A 294 23.10 14.14 38.52
N ILE A 295 23.88 14.48 37.51
CA ILE A 295 25.36 14.28 37.52
C ILE A 295 26.12 15.58 37.84
N GLU A 296 25.47 16.74 37.77
CA GLU A 296 26.10 18.03 38.14
C GLU A 296 25.91 18.45 39.61
N GLY A 297 25.48 17.54 40.44
CA GLY A 297 25.24 17.78 41.89
C GLY A 297 25.97 16.81 42.83
N VAL A 298 27.27 16.51 42.55
CA VAL A 298 28.19 15.91 43.58
C VAL A 298 29.51 16.63 43.51
#